data_8c9786f986e45be11f64fe2e5ffec767
#
_entry.id   8c9786f986e45be11f64fe2e5ffec767
#
_cell.length_a   1.000
_cell.length_b   1.000
_cell.length_c   1.000
_cell.angle_alpha   90.00
_cell.angle_beta   90.00
_cell.angle_gamma   90.00
#
_symmetry.space_group_name_H-M   'P 1'
#
loop_
_entity.id
_entity.type
_entity.pdbx_description
1 polymer ?
#
loop_
_entity_poly.entity_id
_entity_poly.type
_entity_poly.pdbx_seq_one_letter_code
_entity_poly.pdbx_strand_id
1 'polypeptide(L)'
;MEGEMAKICPDCVHFNYPPIAPAIITAIVKEDKLLMARHTYGITNRYGLVAGFVEAGETLEEAVEREAAEEVGLKVKTIEYFGSQPWPYPHSLMVGFTAEYEEIKVDGKEIDDARWFKSVKSKRDLLLSVYLEN
;
A
#
# COMPACT_ATOMS: atom_id res chain seq x y z
N MET A 1 10.73 30.61 -10.15
CA MET A 1 10.02 31.00 -8.91
C MET A 1 10.78 30.46 -7.73
N GLU A 2 11.23 31.35 -6.89
CA GLU A 2 11.92 30.96 -5.69
C GLU A 2 10.96 30.23 -4.73
N GLY A 3 11.40 29.11 -4.20
CA GLY A 3 10.63 28.34 -3.23
C GLY A 3 9.68 27.30 -3.78
N GLU A 4 9.52 27.18 -5.09
CA GLU A 4 8.68 26.15 -5.69
C GLU A 4 9.51 25.10 -6.42
N MET A 5 9.14 23.84 -6.26
CA MET A 5 9.77 22.73 -6.97
C MET A 5 9.12 22.53 -8.34
N ALA A 6 9.33 23.51 -9.22
CA ALA A 6 8.80 23.43 -10.57
C ALA A 6 9.92 23.64 -11.59
N LYS A 7 9.77 23.02 -12.75
CA LYS A 7 10.64 23.26 -13.90
C LYS A 7 9.89 24.04 -14.96
N ILE A 8 10.58 24.98 -15.57
CA ILE A 8 10.01 25.84 -16.61
C ILE A 8 10.66 25.45 -17.94
N CYS A 9 9.83 25.21 -18.97
CA CYS A 9 10.34 25.01 -20.30
C CYS A 9 10.90 26.32 -20.84
N PRO A 10 12.17 26.39 -21.30
CA PRO A 10 12.74 27.63 -21.82
C PRO A 10 12.11 28.11 -23.13
N ASP A 11 11.49 27.20 -23.89
CA ASP A 11 10.91 27.54 -25.19
C ASP A 11 9.45 27.99 -25.12
N CYS A 12 8.62 27.32 -24.30
CA CYS A 12 7.18 27.61 -24.23
C CYS A 12 6.72 28.17 -22.90
N VAL A 13 7.63 28.34 -21.93
CA VAL A 13 7.33 28.85 -20.59
C VAL A 13 6.33 27.98 -19.80
N HIS A 14 6.17 26.72 -20.18
CA HIS A 14 5.30 25.80 -19.48
C HIS A 14 5.90 25.38 -18.13
N PHE A 15 5.12 25.48 -17.07
CA PHE A 15 5.52 25.03 -15.75
C PHE A 15 5.23 23.54 -15.60
N ASN A 16 6.22 22.81 -15.13
CA ASN A 16 6.08 21.39 -14.92
C ASN A 16 6.44 21.06 -13.47
N TYR A 17 5.44 20.66 -12.70
CA TYR A 17 5.64 20.25 -11.32
C TYR A 17 5.97 18.75 -11.28
N PRO A 18 6.89 18.31 -10.40
CA PRO A 18 7.18 16.90 -10.26
C PRO A 18 5.91 16.14 -9.88
N PRO A 19 5.55 15.07 -10.60
CA PRO A 19 4.39 14.28 -10.23
C PRO A 19 4.66 13.47 -8.96
N ILE A 20 3.63 13.28 -8.14
CA ILE A 20 3.69 12.41 -6.97
C ILE A 20 2.52 11.44 -7.08
N ALA A 21 2.81 10.17 -7.14
CA ALA A 21 1.81 9.11 -7.20
C ALA A 21 1.57 8.53 -5.81
N PRO A 22 0.39 8.74 -5.20
CA PRO A 22 0.09 8.14 -3.90
C PRO A 22 -0.16 6.65 -4.05
N ALA A 23 0.42 5.88 -3.15
CA ALA A 23 0.21 4.45 -3.05
C ALA A 23 -0.03 4.08 -1.59
N ILE A 24 -0.91 3.12 -1.36
CA ILE A 24 -1.15 2.62 0.00
C ILE A 24 -0.40 1.32 0.23
N ILE A 25 -0.05 1.08 1.47
CA ILE A 25 0.45 -0.21 1.95
C ILE A 25 -0.23 -0.51 3.27
N THR A 26 -0.75 -1.72 3.43
CA THR A 26 -1.59 -2.05 4.57
C THR A 26 -1.16 -3.35 5.23
N ALA A 27 -0.98 -3.29 6.54
CA ALA A 27 -0.82 -4.47 7.37
C ALA A 27 -2.21 -4.93 7.83
N ILE A 28 -2.69 -6.02 7.28
CA ILE A 28 -3.99 -6.61 7.64
C ILE A 28 -3.76 -7.70 8.67
N VAL A 29 -4.41 -7.57 9.81
CA VAL A 29 -4.22 -8.49 10.92
C VAL A 29 -5.52 -9.17 11.31
N LYS A 30 -5.39 -10.40 11.79
CA LYS A 30 -6.46 -11.19 12.41
C LYS A 30 -5.87 -11.82 13.66
N GLU A 31 -6.33 -11.34 14.83
CA GLU A 31 -5.76 -11.76 16.12
C GLU A 31 -4.25 -11.47 16.16
N ASP A 32 -3.41 -12.50 16.23
CA ASP A 32 -1.94 -12.39 16.23
C ASP A 32 -1.31 -12.70 14.87
N LYS A 33 -2.13 -12.82 13.82
CA LYS A 33 -1.68 -13.19 12.48
C LYS A 33 -1.67 -12.00 11.55
N LEU A 34 -0.68 -11.98 10.68
CA LEU A 34 -0.52 -10.98 9.63
C LEU A 34 -0.76 -11.62 8.27
N LEU A 35 -1.55 -10.96 7.45
CA LEU A 35 -1.78 -11.38 6.07
C LEU A 35 -0.65 -10.92 5.18
N MET A 36 -0.11 -11.85 4.40
CA MET A 36 0.87 -11.54 3.37
C MET A 36 0.45 -12.15 2.05
N ALA A 37 0.53 -11.36 1.01
CA ALA A 37 0.22 -11.79 -0.35
C ALA A 37 1.50 -12.00 -1.14
N ARG A 38 1.49 -12.98 -2.02
CA ARG A 38 2.60 -13.22 -2.93
C ARG A 38 2.42 -12.37 -4.19
N HIS A 39 3.37 -11.51 -4.43
CA HIS A 39 3.37 -10.69 -5.65
C HIS A 39 3.95 -11.48 -6.81
N THR A 40 3.23 -11.50 -7.91
CA THR A 40 3.60 -12.25 -9.12
C THR A 40 4.51 -11.45 -10.06
N TYR A 41 4.69 -10.17 -9.80
CA TYR A 41 5.58 -9.36 -10.63
C TYR A 41 6.94 -9.23 -9.99
N GLY A 42 7.96 -9.35 -10.80
CA GLY A 42 9.34 -9.19 -10.39
C GLY A 42 10.06 -10.52 -10.25
N ILE A 43 11.33 -10.40 -9.94
CA ILE A 43 12.30 -11.51 -9.98
C ILE A 43 12.16 -12.44 -8.76
N THR A 44 11.35 -12.08 -7.77
CA THR A 44 11.27 -12.84 -6.52
C THR A 44 9.84 -13.16 -6.11
N ASN A 45 9.56 -14.43 -5.90
CA ASN A 45 8.34 -14.94 -5.30
C ASN A 45 8.29 -14.61 -3.80
N ARG A 46 8.26 -13.32 -3.47
CA ARG A 46 8.22 -12.88 -2.07
C ARG A 46 6.81 -12.54 -1.64
N TYR A 47 6.51 -12.86 -0.40
CA TYR A 47 5.30 -12.40 0.25
C TYR A 47 5.50 -10.98 0.75
N GLY A 48 4.50 -10.14 0.56
CA GLY A 48 4.50 -8.75 1.01
C GLY A 48 3.15 -8.32 1.52
N LEU A 49 3.10 -7.12 2.07
CA LEU A 49 1.84 -6.52 2.51
C LEU A 49 1.00 -6.12 1.29
N VAL A 50 -0.31 -5.96 1.52
CA VAL A 50 -1.21 -5.45 0.48
C VAL A 50 -0.84 -4.02 0.14
N ALA A 51 -0.59 -3.75 -1.12
CA ALA A 51 -0.17 -2.42 -1.59
C ALA A 51 -0.68 -2.14 -2.99
N GLY A 52 -0.89 -0.86 -3.29
CA GLY A 52 -1.29 -0.44 -4.63
C GLY A 52 -1.48 1.05 -4.74
N PHE A 53 -1.56 1.53 -5.98
CA PHE A 53 -1.76 2.94 -6.25
C PHE A 53 -3.20 3.38 -5.97
N VAL A 54 -3.34 4.59 -5.45
CA VAL A 54 -4.64 5.25 -5.30
C VAL A 54 -5.16 5.64 -6.68
N GLU A 55 -6.41 5.36 -6.95
CA GLU A 55 -7.05 5.74 -8.21
C GLU A 55 -7.74 7.11 -8.09
N ALA A 56 -7.93 7.75 -9.23
CA ALA A 56 -8.60 9.05 -9.28
C ALA A 56 -10.00 8.99 -8.67
N GLY A 57 -10.31 9.93 -7.81
CA GLY A 57 -11.62 10.00 -7.14
C GLY A 57 -11.76 9.14 -5.89
N GLU A 58 -10.73 8.42 -5.54
CA GLU A 58 -10.71 7.49 -4.42
C GLU A 58 -10.01 8.11 -3.20
N THR A 59 -10.55 7.88 -2.00
CA THR A 59 -9.82 8.23 -0.77
C THR A 59 -8.76 7.18 -0.49
N LEU A 60 -7.85 7.49 0.42
CA LEU A 60 -6.81 6.53 0.83
C LEU A 60 -7.44 5.28 1.45
N GLU A 61 -8.45 5.46 2.30
CA GLU A 61 -9.15 4.34 2.95
C GLU A 61 -9.90 3.49 1.92
N GLU A 62 -10.52 4.12 0.93
CA GLU A 62 -11.17 3.39 -0.17
C GLU A 62 -10.16 2.59 -0.98
N ALA A 63 -8.95 3.13 -1.19
CA ALA A 63 -7.86 2.41 -1.85
C ALA A 63 -7.44 1.17 -1.05
N VAL A 64 -7.37 1.28 0.27
CA VAL A 64 -7.07 0.15 1.15
C VAL A 64 -8.13 -0.94 0.99
N GLU A 65 -9.40 -0.56 1.05
CA GLU A 65 -10.51 -1.52 0.89
C GLU A 65 -10.49 -2.20 -0.48
N ARG A 66 -10.28 -1.42 -1.54
CA ARG A 66 -10.24 -1.94 -2.91
C ARG A 66 -9.07 -2.89 -3.13
N GLU A 67 -7.87 -2.49 -2.72
CA GLU A 67 -6.68 -3.33 -2.88
C GLU A 67 -6.79 -4.62 -2.06
N ALA A 68 -7.35 -4.57 -0.87
CA ALA A 68 -7.60 -5.77 -0.08
C ALA A 68 -8.57 -6.72 -0.79
N ALA A 69 -9.61 -6.19 -1.41
CA ALA A 69 -10.56 -6.99 -2.17
C ALA A 69 -9.95 -7.58 -3.45
N GLU A 70 -9.18 -6.77 -4.19
CA GLU A 70 -8.57 -7.18 -5.46
C GLU A 70 -7.43 -8.18 -5.27
N GLU A 71 -6.52 -7.91 -4.35
CA GLU A 71 -5.33 -8.75 -4.16
C GLU A 71 -5.60 -10.03 -3.39
N VAL A 72 -6.41 -9.96 -2.34
CA VAL A 72 -6.59 -11.09 -1.42
C VAL A 72 -8.05 -11.48 -1.19
N GLY A 73 -9.00 -10.82 -1.83
CA GLY A 73 -10.42 -11.14 -1.74
C GLY A 73 -11.02 -10.93 -0.36
N LEU A 74 -10.44 -10.04 0.44
CA LEU A 74 -10.87 -9.80 1.82
C LEU A 74 -11.53 -8.45 1.99
N LYS A 75 -12.41 -8.38 2.98
CA LYS A 75 -12.94 -7.14 3.49
C LYS A 75 -12.22 -6.79 4.78
N VAL A 76 -11.92 -5.51 4.94
CA VAL A 76 -11.19 -5.01 6.11
C VAL A 76 -12.01 -3.96 6.85
N LYS A 77 -11.72 -3.81 8.12
CA LYS A 77 -12.32 -2.82 9.01
C LYS A 77 -11.25 -2.18 9.87
N THR A 78 -11.62 -1.17 10.64
CA THR A 78 -10.69 -0.48 11.56
C THR A 78 -9.42 -0.05 10.85
N ILE A 79 -9.60 0.69 9.74
CA ILE A 79 -8.48 1.20 8.95
C ILE A 79 -7.89 2.40 9.67
N GLU A 80 -6.64 2.30 10.09
CA GLU A 80 -5.96 3.35 10.83
C GLU A 80 -4.68 3.77 10.11
N TYR A 81 -4.49 5.08 10.01
CA TYR A 81 -3.26 5.65 9.46
C TYR A 81 -2.07 5.33 10.35
N PHE A 82 -0.99 4.89 9.72
CA PHE A 82 0.27 4.59 10.42
C PHE A 82 1.32 5.67 10.18
N GLY A 83 1.58 5.99 8.92
CA GLY A 83 2.60 6.94 8.54
C GLY A 83 2.80 6.96 7.03
N SER A 84 3.69 7.81 6.56
CA SER A 84 4.01 7.91 5.14
C SER A 84 5.50 7.98 4.91
N GLN A 85 5.93 7.58 3.72
CA GLN A 85 7.32 7.60 3.32
C GLN A 85 7.44 7.92 1.84
N PRO A 86 8.30 8.87 1.44
CA PRO A 86 8.62 9.07 0.03
C PRO A 86 9.24 7.81 -0.56
N TRP A 87 8.81 7.47 -1.76
CA TRP A 87 9.30 6.31 -2.50
C TRP A 87 9.65 6.73 -3.93
N PRO A 88 10.92 7.11 -4.17
CA PRO A 88 11.32 7.73 -5.45
C PRO A 88 11.51 6.75 -6.61
N TYR A 89 10.75 5.68 -6.65
CA TYR A 89 10.82 4.66 -7.67
C TYR A 89 9.47 4.48 -8.38
N PRO A 90 9.10 5.37 -9.34
CA PRO A 90 9.86 6.57 -9.75
C PRO A 90 9.52 7.84 -8.97
N HIS A 91 8.31 7.99 -8.44
CA HIS A 91 7.86 9.23 -7.82
C HIS A 91 6.65 9.01 -6.90
N SER A 92 6.71 8.00 -6.08
CA SER A 92 5.58 7.63 -5.21
C SER A 92 5.69 8.22 -3.82
N LEU A 93 4.54 8.37 -3.19
CA LEU A 93 4.40 8.59 -1.76
C LEU A 93 3.66 7.38 -1.20
N MET A 94 4.34 6.60 -0.37
CA MET A 94 3.74 5.44 0.29
C MET A 94 3.05 5.87 1.56
N VAL A 95 1.77 5.55 1.67
CA VAL A 95 0.96 5.85 2.86
C VAL A 95 0.58 4.54 3.53
N GLY A 96 1.04 4.35 4.75
CA GLY A 96 0.88 3.12 5.51
C GLY A 96 -0.36 3.12 6.40
N PHE A 97 -1.05 1.99 6.38
CA PHE A 97 -2.25 1.75 7.20
C PHE A 97 -2.15 0.42 7.91
N THR A 98 -2.85 0.32 9.03
CA THR A 98 -3.17 -0.94 9.66
C THR A 98 -4.66 -1.17 9.51
N ALA A 99 -5.05 -2.42 9.33
CA ALA A 99 -6.46 -2.79 9.21
C ALA A 99 -6.70 -4.15 9.87
N GLU A 100 -7.94 -4.39 10.24
CA GLU A 100 -8.36 -5.68 10.78
C GLU A 100 -9.16 -6.44 9.73
N TYR A 101 -8.98 -7.75 9.72
CA TYR A 101 -9.76 -8.63 8.87
C TYR A 101 -11.22 -8.64 9.30
N GLU A 102 -12.11 -8.43 8.35
CA GLU A 102 -13.53 -8.63 8.54
C GLU A 102 -13.95 -9.89 7.81
N GLU A 103 -14.52 -10.84 8.54
CA GLU A 103 -14.89 -12.12 7.97
C GLU A 103 -16.03 -11.96 6.96
N ILE A 104 -15.76 -12.33 5.70
CA ILE A 104 -16.79 -12.47 4.68
C ILE A 104 -16.82 -13.91 4.22
N LYS A 105 -18.01 -14.39 3.90
CA LYS A 105 -18.15 -15.64 3.14
C LYS A 105 -17.72 -15.34 1.70
N VAL A 106 -16.48 -15.64 1.39
CA VAL A 106 -15.98 -15.53 0.03
C VAL A 106 -16.31 -16.83 -0.70
N ASP A 107 -17.00 -16.70 -1.84
CA ASP A 107 -17.08 -17.79 -2.79
C ASP A 107 -15.67 -18.10 -3.25
N GLY A 108 -15.14 -19.22 -2.82
CA GLY A 108 -13.84 -19.84 -3.03
C GLY A 108 -12.95 -19.47 -4.21
N LYS A 109 -12.90 -18.20 -4.60
CA LYS A 109 -12.07 -17.75 -5.71
C LYS A 109 -10.87 -16.96 -5.21
N GLU A 110 -9.70 -17.52 -5.46
CA GLU A 110 -8.43 -16.82 -5.65
C GLU A 110 -7.73 -16.22 -4.42
N ILE A 111 -7.77 -16.91 -3.27
CA ILE A 111 -6.85 -16.59 -2.17
C ILE A 111 -5.67 -17.59 -2.16
N ASP A 112 -5.35 -18.17 -3.31
CA ASP A 112 -4.29 -19.19 -3.39
C ASP A 112 -2.92 -18.66 -3.01
N ASP A 113 -2.71 -17.34 -3.17
CA ASP A 113 -1.43 -16.71 -2.92
C ASP A 113 -1.38 -15.83 -1.67
N ALA A 114 -2.44 -15.82 -0.86
CA ALA A 114 -2.45 -15.10 0.41
C ALA A 114 -2.33 -16.06 1.57
N ARG A 115 -1.47 -15.73 2.52
CA ARG A 115 -1.24 -16.56 3.72
C ARG A 115 -1.20 -15.73 4.98
N TRP A 116 -1.70 -16.35 6.05
CA TRP A 116 -1.62 -15.77 7.38
C TRP A 116 -0.35 -16.25 8.08
N PHE A 117 0.49 -15.31 8.47
CA PHE A 117 1.71 -15.59 9.19
C PHE A 117 1.57 -15.13 10.63
N LYS A 118 2.01 -15.98 11.56
CA LYS A 118 2.05 -15.60 12.96
C LYS A 118 3.10 -14.50 13.15
N SER A 119 2.65 -13.35 13.62
CA SER A 119 3.54 -12.24 13.88
C SER A 119 3.96 -12.21 15.35
N VAL A 120 5.25 -12.13 15.58
CA VAL A 120 5.83 -11.89 16.90
C VAL A 120 6.09 -10.41 17.15
N LYS A 121 5.81 -9.58 16.13
CA LYS A 121 6.00 -8.13 16.20
C LYS A 121 4.66 -7.42 16.22
N SER A 122 4.63 -6.20 16.77
CA SER A 122 3.45 -5.36 16.67
C SER A 122 3.19 -4.93 15.22
N LYS A 123 1.95 -4.51 14.94
CA LYS A 123 1.58 -3.95 13.64
C LYS A 123 2.55 -2.83 13.22
N ARG A 124 2.95 -2.01 14.17
CA ARG A 124 3.86 -0.89 13.97
C ARG A 124 5.24 -1.34 13.52
N ASP A 125 5.78 -2.35 14.21
CA ASP A 125 7.12 -2.86 13.91
C ASP A 125 7.17 -3.49 12.52
N LEU A 126 6.10 -4.15 12.12
CA LEU A 126 5.99 -4.74 10.79
C LEU A 126 6.02 -3.69 9.68
N LEU A 127 5.25 -2.62 9.84
CA LEU A 127 5.25 -1.52 8.87
C LEU A 127 6.60 -0.81 8.83
N LEU A 128 7.22 -0.59 9.99
CA LEU A 128 8.55 -0.01 10.05
C LEU A 128 9.59 -0.88 9.35
N SER A 129 9.52 -2.20 9.50
CA SER A 129 10.46 -3.10 8.81
C SER A 129 10.32 -3.01 7.29
N VAL A 130 9.10 -2.90 6.78
CA VAL A 130 8.87 -2.72 5.33
C VAL A 130 9.48 -1.42 4.83
N TYR A 131 9.32 -0.33 5.58
CA TYR A 131 9.90 0.96 5.20
C TYR A 131 11.42 0.98 5.29
N LEU A 132 12.01 0.28 6.26
CA LEU A 132 13.46 0.30 6.46
C LEU A 132 14.23 -0.67 5.57
N GLU A 133 13.61 -1.77 5.14
CA GLU A 133 14.25 -2.79 4.30
C GLU A 133 14.26 -2.44 2.81
N ASN A 134 13.60 -1.40 2.44
CA ASN A 134 13.57 -0.91 1.08
C ASN A 134 14.31 0.43 1.03
#